data_0cad530990ccbbd2439508d0da0e810a
#
_entry.id   0cad530990ccbbd2439508d0da0e810a
#
_cell.length_a   1.000
_cell.length_b   1.000
_cell.length_c   1.000
_cell.angle_alpha   90.00
_cell.angle_beta   90.00
_cell.angle_gamma   90.00
#
_symmetry.space_group_name_H-M   'P 1'
#
loop_
_entity.id
_entity.type
_entity.pdbx_description
1 polymer ?
#
loop_
_entity_poly.entity_id
_entity_poly.type
_entity_poly.pdbx_seq_one_letter_code
_entity_poly.pdbx_strand_id
1 'polypeptide(L)' 'MKNGYTMVRRLKLTPFEIRVAIEALNVKRLNQKAHGIDNRETSNLILHLLYALEA' A
#
# COMPACT_ATOMS: atom_id res chain seq x y z
N MET A 1 -17.26 -5.35 -10.04
CA MET A 1 -16.86 -4.87 -10.75
C MET A 1 -16.00 -3.71 -10.87
N LYS A 2 -16.03 -3.04 -11.89
CA LYS A 2 -15.20 -1.98 -12.11
C LYS A 2 -15.41 -0.85 -11.19
N ASN A 3 -16.51 -0.77 -10.61
CA ASN A 3 -16.83 0.34 -9.75
C ASN A 3 -16.00 0.38 -8.48
N GLY A 4 -15.64 -0.74 -7.92
CA GLY A 4 -14.81 -0.77 -6.75
C GLY A 4 -13.43 -0.21 -7.02
N TYR A 5 -12.90 -0.52 -8.22
CA TYR A 5 -11.65 -0.04 -8.62
C TYR A 5 -11.66 1.46 -8.73
N THR A 6 -12.69 2.03 -9.31
CA THR A 6 -12.83 3.44 -9.48
C THR A 6 -12.93 4.14 -8.14
N MET A 7 -13.64 3.55 -7.21
CA MET A 7 -13.78 4.15 -5.89
C MET A 7 -12.44 4.22 -5.17
N VAL A 8 -11.62 3.20 -5.29
CA VAL A 8 -10.31 3.22 -4.67
C VAL A 8 -9.48 4.38 -5.21
N ARG A 9 -9.60 4.63 -6.51
CA ARG A 9 -8.84 5.72 -7.08
C ARG A 9 -9.28 7.08 -6.61
N ARG A 10 -10.50 7.22 -6.14
CA ARG A 10 -11.03 8.49 -5.67
C ARG A 10 -10.72 8.75 -4.21
N LEU A 11 -10.19 7.78 -3.51
CA LEU A 11 -9.87 8.00 -2.12
C LEU A 11 -8.71 8.96 -2.02
N LYS A 12 -8.89 9.98 -1.21
CA LYS A 12 -7.82 10.92 -0.94
C LYS A 12 -7.35 10.70 0.47
N LEU A 13 -6.07 10.46 0.63
CA LEU A 13 -5.49 10.18 1.92
C LEU A 13 -4.63 11.34 2.36
N THR A 14 -4.67 11.65 3.64
CA THR A 14 -3.75 12.64 4.21
C THR A 14 -2.35 12.02 4.28
N PRO A 15 -1.30 12.83 4.36
CA PRO A 15 0.05 12.30 4.52
C PRO A 15 0.17 11.38 5.73
N PHE A 16 -0.53 11.69 6.81
CA PHE A 16 -0.52 10.84 7.99
C PHE A 16 -1.11 9.46 7.68
N GLU A 17 -2.25 9.45 6.99
CA GLU A 17 -2.90 8.20 6.62
C GLU A 17 -2.01 7.35 5.69
N ILE A 18 -1.31 8.01 4.77
CA ILE A 18 -0.40 7.31 3.87
C ILE A 18 0.73 6.67 4.66
N ARG A 19 1.28 7.38 5.64
CA ARG A 19 2.36 6.82 6.46
C ARG A 19 1.90 5.62 7.27
N VAL A 20 0.70 5.70 7.84
CA VAL A 20 0.15 4.58 8.59
C VAL A 20 -0.03 3.38 7.68
N ALA A 21 -0.52 3.61 6.47
CA ALA A 21 -0.69 2.51 5.51
C ALA A 21 0.65 1.90 5.13
N ILE A 22 1.68 2.73 4.92
CA ILE A 22 3.00 2.23 4.59
C ILE A 22 3.55 1.36 5.72
N GLU A 23 3.38 1.79 6.95
CA GLU A 23 3.85 1.03 8.11
C GLU A 23 3.16 -0.32 8.20
N ALA A 24 1.84 -0.32 8.02
CA ALA A 24 1.07 -1.55 8.08
C ALA A 24 1.49 -2.52 6.97
N LEU A 25 1.74 -1.98 5.77
CA LEU A 25 2.16 -2.80 4.65
C LEU A 25 3.57 -3.33 4.84
N ASN A 26 4.43 -2.57 5.49
CA ASN A 26 5.78 -3.04 5.79
C ASN A 26 5.74 -4.23 6.74
N VAL A 27 4.89 -4.18 7.75
CA VAL A 27 4.73 -5.31 8.67
C VAL A 27 4.23 -6.52 7.90
N LYS A 28 3.25 -6.31 7.03
CA LYS A 28 2.72 -7.40 6.21
C LYS A 28 3.79 -7.98 5.30
N ARG A 29 4.61 -7.13 4.68
CA ARG A 29 5.65 -7.57 3.79
C ARG A 29 6.69 -8.43 4.51
N LEU A 30 7.10 -8.00 5.71
CA LEU A 30 8.05 -8.76 6.50
C LEU A 30 7.46 -10.10 6.92
N ASN A 31 6.19 -10.11 7.27
CA ASN A 31 5.51 -11.34 7.64
C ASN A 31 5.43 -12.29 6.45
N GLN A 32 5.10 -11.79 5.27
CA GLN A 32 5.06 -12.59 4.06
C GLN A 32 6.44 -13.19 3.76
N LYS A 33 7.48 -12.39 3.91
CA LYS A 33 8.82 -12.84 3.66
C LYS A 33 9.22 -13.95 4.63
N ALA A 34 8.86 -13.80 5.89
CA ALA A 34 9.19 -14.79 6.91
C ALA A 34 8.50 -16.12 6.65
N HIS A 35 7.35 -16.10 5.97
CA HIS A 35 6.61 -17.33 5.66
C HIS A 35 6.82 -17.81 4.22
N GLY A 36 7.75 -17.20 3.51
CA GLY A 36 8.04 -17.60 2.13
C GLY A 36 6.95 -17.24 1.13
N ILE A 37 6.11 -16.26 1.46
CA ILE A 37 5.02 -15.84 0.59
C ILE A 37 5.51 -14.71 -0.32
N ASP A 38 5.06 -14.73 -1.59
CA ASP A 38 5.42 -13.69 -2.54
C ASP A 38 4.89 -12.34 -2.06
N ASN A 39 5.78 -11.35 -1.99
CA ASN A 39 5.41 -10.03 -1.48
C ASN A 39 5.56 -8.93 -2.53
N ARG A 40 5.59 -9.28 -3.82
CA ARG A 40 5.79 -8.29 -4.86
C ARG A 40 4.68 -7.25 -4.92
N GLU A 41 3.45 -7.69 -4.82
CA GLU A 41 2.32 -6.76 -4.87
C GLU A 41 2.33 -5.83 -3.67
N THR A 42 2.64 -6.36 -2.50
CA THR A 42 2.73 -5.54 -1.29
C THR A 42 3.83 -4.49 -1.44
N SER A 43 4.97 -4.90 -1.96
CA SER A 43 6.09 -3.97 -2.18
C SER A 43 5.73 -2.90 -3.20
N ASN A 44 5.05 -3.26 -4.27
CA ASN A 44 4.62 -2.29 -5.27
C ASN A 44 3.64 -1.29 -4.70
N LEU A 45 2.74 -1.73 -3.86
CA LEU A 45 1.79 -0.82 -3.24
C LEU A 45 2.49 0.16 -2.32
N ILE A 46 3.48 -0.31 -1.58
CA ILE A 46 4.29 0.59 -0.74
C ILE A 46 4.95 1.66 -1.59
N LEU A 47 5.51 1.29 -2.73
CA LEU A 47 6.13 2.26 -3.62
C LEU A 47 5.14 3.29 -4.13
N HIS A 48 3.93 2.84 -4.50
CA HIS A 48 2.91 3.76 -4.95
C HIS A 48 2.53 4.76 -3.86
N LEU A 49 2.46 4.31 -2.63
CA LEU A 49 2.13 5.19 -1.52
C LEU A 49 3.27 6.17 -1.23
N LEU A 50 4.51 5.73 -1.38
CA LEU A 50 5.65 6.63 -1.21
C LEU A 50 5.65 7.72 -2.26
N TYR A 51 5.35 7.37 -3.51
CA TYR A 51 5.24 8.37 -4.56
C TYR A 51 4.12 9.35 -4.27
N ALA A 52 2.99 8.87 -3.78
CA ALA A 52 1.89 9.75 -3.43
C ALA A 52 2.27 10.71 -2.31
N LEU A 53 3.07 10.23 -1.36
CA LEU A 53 3.49 11.07 -0.25
C LEU A 53 4.42 12.19 -0.72
N GLU A 54 5.25 11.90 -1.71
CA GLU A 54 6.17 12.88 -2.25
C GLU A 54 5.50 13.89 -3.18
N ALA A 55 4.40 13.52 -3.77
CA ALA A 55 3.68 14.41 -4.64
C ALA A 55 2.92 15.47 -3.86
#